data_fbbc20e7da123f2b578e758a050e7bef
#
_entry.id   fbbc20e7da123f2b578e758a050e7bef
#
_cell.length_a   1.000
_cell.length_b   1.000
_cell.length_c   1.000
_cell.angle_alpha   90.00
_cell.angle_beta   90.00
_cell.angle_gamma   90.00
#
_symmetry.space_group_name_H-M   'P 1'
#
loop_
_entity.id
_entity.type
_entity.pdbx_description
1 polymer ?
#
loop_
_entity_poly.entity_id
_entity_poly.type
_entity_poly.pdbx_seq_one_letter_code
_entity_poly.pdbx_strand_id
1 'polypeptide(L)'
;MLLAMAVSLMAHRAGAQVVDFDTTHTIFYEAPTLTHMFVYSPAVTLSATPWEWLSVNAGWEADVVSGASVAIKAGPAYQANHPGADVVTTASVHDFRNSAIAGFTLRKDAVSFSAGYNYSTEHDYRSNSFNLAARTETYEHNTQFELDYAHNFDQVCNRVQDATDNSPTLYHALENSVGCFTNSNPLRTTDDLAIDSLQASWSQSWTPVFQTQAVASLQVVDGFQSNPYRSVVISNGVEAQENVPDLRIREAIALRAHFFLRPIKGALRFMARLYEDSWDITSGTGEAEFEKYLGESFRVTLRGRLYVQSGAIFWSDDYTGGSAPLGPRGSYWTGDRELSPFWSWSLGIRPVYTLSSPRGRLLKVMTSLKFGASFDVVNPTYEQFTLGGVPIGGAHQLIGQLSLTALF
;
A
#
# COMPACT_ATOMS: atom_id res chain seq x y z
N MET A 1 9.94 6.83 -28.21
CA MET A 1 9.57 7.58 -29.42
C MET A 1 8.12 8.04 -29.45
N LEU A 2 7.13 7.21 -29.11
CA LEU A 2 5.72 7.62 -29.02
C LEU A 2 5.44 8.70 -27.96
N LEU A 3 6.08 8.66 -26.80
CA LEU A 3 5.92 9.65 -25.72
C LEU A 3 6.43 11.04 -26.14
N ALA A 4 7.56 11.10 -26.84
CA ALA A 4 8.10 12.36 -27.38
C ALA A 4 7.20 12.95 -28.49
N MET A 5 6.51 12.11 -29.24
CA MET A 5 5.53 12.55 -30.26
C MET A 5 4.25 13.08 -29.62
N ALA A 6 3.74 12.46 -28.56
CA ALA A 6 2.56 12.93 -27.83
C ALA A 6 2.81 14.30 -27.18
N VAL A 7 3.96 14.49 -26.55
CA VAL A 7 4.38 15.79 -25.97
C VAL A 7 4.54 16.86 -27.05
N SER A 8 5.08 16.52 -28.23
CA SER A 8 5.22 17.47 -29.35
C SER A 8 3.88 17.92 -29.97
N LEU A 9 2.88 17.03 -30.00
CA LEU A 9 1.56 17.34 -30.57
C LEU A 9 0.73 18.24 -29.66
N MET A 10 0.91 18.17 -28.36
CA MET A 10 0.23 19.02 -27.37
C MET A 10 0.84 20.43 -27.28
N ALA A 11 2.12 20.61 -27.61
CA ALA A 11 2.86 21.86 -27.44
C ALA A 11 2.51 22.97 -28.47
N HIS A 12 1.65 22.70 -29.44
CA HIS A 12 1.48 23.63 -30.60
C HIS A 12 0.28 24.57 -30.54
N ARG A 13 -0.65 24.49 -29.58
CA ARG A 13 -1.87 25.29 -29.62
C ARG A 13 -2.54 25.69 -28.32
N ALA A 14 -1.87 26.07 -27.22
CA ALA A 14 -2.56 26.81 -26.15
C ALA A 14 -1.60 27.51 -25.20
N GLY A 15 -1.87 28.75 -24.85
CA GLY A 15 -1.16 29.45 -23.79
C GLY A 15 -1.59 28.94 -22.43
N ALA A 16 -0.74 28.24 -21.75
CA ALA A 16 -0.79 27.62 -20.42
C ALA A 16 -0.90 26.09 -20.42
N GLN A 17 -0.09 25.42 -21.22
CA GLN A 17 0.06 23.97 -21.10
C GLN A 17 1.20 23.66 -20.14
N VAL A 18 0.86 23.13 -18.96
CA VAL A 18 1.82 22.50 -18.07
C VAL A 18 1.72 21.00 -18.30
N VAL A 19 2.84 20.39 -18.63
CA VAL A 19 2.95 18.93 -18.73
C VAL A 19 3.94 18.47 -17.68
N ASP A 20 3.49 17.57 -16.80
CA ASP A 20 4.29 16.91 -15.78
C ASP A 20 4.58 15.48 -16.19
N PHE A 21 5.83 15.11 -16.17
CA PHE A 21 6.28 13.74 -16.29
C PHE A 21 6.97 13.30 -14.99
N ASP A 22 6.44 12.26 -14.37
CA ASP A 22 7.01 11.67 -13.18
C ASP A 22 7.39 10.21 -13.43
N THR A 23 8.55 9.82 -12.95
CA THR A 23 8.91 8.40 -12.84
C THR A 23 9.47 8.12 -11.47
N THR A 24 9.08 6.98 -10.93
CA THR A 24 9.49 6.51 -9.62
C THR A 24 9.90 5.04 -9.71
N HIS A 25 11.00 4.71 -9.06
CA HIS A 25 11.51 3.35 -8.96
C HIS A 25 11.67 3.00 -7.49
N THR A 26 10.84 2.10 -6.99
CA THR A 26 10.89 1.65 -5.60
C THR A 26 11.51 0.26 -5.52
N ILE A 27 12.38 0.07 -4.56
CA ILE A 27 12.96 -1.21 -4.20
C ILE A 27 12.57 -1.49 -2.75
N PHE A 28 11.93 -2.62 -2.52
CA PHE A 28 11.67 -3.15 -1.20
C PHE A 28 12.48 -4.43 -1.01
N TYR A 29 13.16 -4.54 0.11
CA TYR A 29 13.91 -5.71 0.51
C TYR A 29 13.61 -6.06 1.96
N GLU A 30 13.14 -7.29 2.20
CA GLU A 30 12.97 -7.85 3.53
C GLU A 30 14.02 -8.94 3.75
N ALA A 31 14.79 -8.80 4.82
CA ALA A 31 15.80 -9.77 5.26
C ALA A 31 15.39 -10.36 6.61
N PRO A 32 14.61 -11.42 6.64
CA PRO A 32 14.39 -12.19 7.85
C PRO A 32 15.51 -13.22 8.02
N THR A 33 15.54 -13.81 9.17
CA THR A 33 16.51 -14.87 9.49
C THR A 33 16.38 -16.12 8.62
N LEU A 34 15.27 -16.32 7.91
CA LEU A 34 14.96 -17.57 7.18
C LEU A 34 14.54 -17.38 5.71
N THR A 35 14.05 -16.22 5.31
CA THR A 35 13.62 -15.94 3.92
C THR A 35 13.94 -14.51 3.55
N HIS A 36 14.06 -14.21 2.27
CA HIS A 36 14.23 -12.85 1.78
C HIS A 36 13.23 -12.59 0.66
N MET A 37 12.62 -11.42 0.71
CA MET A 37 11.74 -10.94 -0.35
C MET A 37 12.32 -9.68 -0.96
N PHE A 38 12.29 -9.61 -2.28
CA PHE A 38 12.68 -8.44 -3.05
C PHE A 38 11.54 -8.05 -3.96
N VAL A 39 11.15 -6.77 -3.92
CA VAL A 39 10.14 -6.20 -4.83
C VAL A 39 10.73 -4.97 -5.50
N TYR A 40 10.56 -4.90 -6.81
CA TYR A 40 10.90 -3.74 -7.62
C TYR A 40 9.63 -3.18 -8.26
N SER A 41 9.31 -1.93 -7.96
CA SER A 41 8.09 -1.25 -8.41
C SER A 41 8.44 0.01 -9.22
N PRO A 42 8.56 -0.10 -10.55
CA PRO A 42 8.63 1.07 -11.43
C PRO A 42 7.26 1.67 -11.66
N ALA A 43 7.17 2.99 -11.64
CA ALA A 43 5.97 3.74 -11.96
C ALA A 43 6.30 4.92 -12.87
N VAL A 44 5.38 5.23 -13.78
CA VAL A 44 5.45 6.39 -14.67
C VAL A 44 4.09 7.06 -14.69
N THR A 45 4.06 8.37 -14.53
CA THR A 45 2.83 9.17 -14.63
C THR A 45 3.07 10.36 -15.55
N LEU A 46 2.12 10.61 -16.43
CA LEU A 46 2.05 11.78 -17.27
C LEU A 46 0.78 12.55 -16.93
N SER A 47 0.93 13.83 -16.60
CA SER A 47 -0.18 14.74 -16.36
C SER A 47 -0.08 15.94 -17.31
N ALA A 48 -1.21 16.41 -17.80
CA ALA A 48 -1.29 17.58 -18.65
C ALA A 48 -2.47 18.47 -18.23
N THR A 49 -2.26 19.78 -18.27
CA THR A 49 -3.30 20.79 -18.03
C THR A 49 -3.53 21.57 -19.31
N PRO A 50 -4.30 21.01 -20.29
CA PRO A 50 -4.53 21.66 -21.57
C PRO A 50 -5.35 22.95 -21.45
N TRP A 51 -6.19 23.07 -20.43
CA TRP A 51 -6.96 24.26 -20.11
C TRP A 51 -6.94 24.48 -18.57
N GLU A 52 -7.07 25.72 -18.14
CA GLU A 52 -7.06 26.05 -16.70
C GLU A 52 -8.11 25.27 -15.88
N TRP A 53 -9.24 24.94 -16.52
CA TRP A 53 -10.33 24.19 -15.90
C TRP A 53 -10.23 22.67 -16.02
N LEU A 54 -9.28 22.13 -16.83
CA LEU A 54 -9.13 20.69 -17.06
C LEU A 54 -7.67 20.25 -16.91
N SER A 55 -7.45 19.27 -16.06
CA SER A 55 -6.24 18.45 -16.05
C SER A 55 -6.59 17.01 -16.39
N VAL A 56 -5.71 16.33 -17.09
CA VAL A 56 -5.80 14.90 -17.41
C VAL A 56 -4.51 14.21 -16.97
N ASN A 57 -4.63 12.97 -16.55
CA ASN A 57 -3.47 12.16 -16.18
C ASN A 57 -3.62 10.74 -16.68
N ALA A 58 -2.47 10.12 -16.96
CA ALA A 58 -2.35 8.69 -17.25
C ALA A 58 -1.08 8.16 -16.61
N GLY A 59 -1.13 6.94 -16.13
CA GLY A 59 0.01 6.32 -15.47
C GLY A 59 0.07 4.82 -15.72
N TRP A 60 1.24 4.29 -15.48
CA TRP A 60 1.53 2.86 -15.48
C TRP A 60 2.43 2.53 -14.29
N GLU A 61 2.14 1.41 -13.65
CA GLU A 61 2.92 0.87 -12.55
C GLU A 61 3.04 -0.64 -12.71
N ALA A 62 4.15 -1.20 -12.31
CA ALA A 62 4.34 -2.64 -12.22
C ALA A 62 5.00 -3.00 -10.91
N ASP A 63 4.73 -4.21 -10.41
CA ASP A 63 5.50 -4.84 -9.35
C ASP A 63 6.12 -6.12 -9.88
N VAL A 64 7.42 -6.22 -9.72
CA VAL A 64 8.21 -7.41 -9.98
C VAL A 64 8.63 -7.99 -8.64
N VAL A 65 7.97 -9.05 -8.24
CA VAL A 65 8.22 -9.73 -6.96
C VAL A 65 9.14 -10.92 -7.19
N SER A 66 10.23 -10.98 -6.46
CA SER A 66 11.09 -12.15 -6.41
C SER A 66 11.48 -12.46 -4.98
N GLY A 67 11.43 -13.72 -4.60
CA GLY A 67 11.78 -14.16 -3.26
C GLY A 67 10.73 -15.07 -2.65
N ALA A 68 10.85 -15.34 -1.38
CA ALA A 68 9.92 -16.17 -0.65
C ALA A 68 9.28 -15.37 0.47
N SER A 69 7.96 -15.27 0.46
CA SER A 69 7.26 -14.92 1.68
C SER A 69 7.25 -16.13 2.61
N VAL A 70 7.36 -15.88 3.92
CA VAL A 70 7.24 -16.95 4.90
C VAL A 70 5.79 -17.41 4.92
N ALA A 71 5.49 -18.52 4.25
CA ALA A 71 4.25 -19.24 4.48
C ALA A 71 4.41 -19.99 5.79
N ILE A 72 3.73 -19.54 6.83
CA ILE A 72 3.80 -20.14 8.14
C ILE A 72 2.59 -21.02 8.35
N LYS A 73 2.83 -22.24 8.75
CA LYS A 73 1.81 -23.08 9.36
C LYS A 73 1.77 -22.77 10.85
N ALA A 74 0.75 -22.05 11.28
CA ALA A 74 0.44 -21.94 12.68
C ALA A 74 -0.20 -23.25 13.15
N GLY A 75 0.42 -23.92 14.12
CA GLY A 75 -0.12 -25.17 14.65
C GLY A 75 0.80 -25.81 15.68
N PRO A 76 0.34 -26.89 16.36
CA PRO A 76 1.16 -27.61 17.30
C PRO A 76 2.36 -28.23 16.60
N ALA A 77 3.39 -28.44 17.35
CA ALA A 77 4.49 -29.29 16.96
C ALA A 77 3.95 -30.62 16.42
N TYR A 78 3.94 -30.73 15.12
CA TYR A 78 3.57 -31.97 14.47
C TYR A 78 4.61 -33.07 14.69
N GLN A 79 5.77 -32.70 15.16
CA GLN A 79 6.85 -33.60 15.56
C GLN A 79 7.34 -33.20 16.94
N ALA A 80 7.59 -34.17 17.77
CA ALA A 80 8.02 -34.01 19.18
C ALA A 80 9.27 -33.13 19.37
N ASN A 81 9.92 -32.69 18.33
CA ASN A 81 11.14 -31.90 18.34
C ASN A 81 10.94 -30.43 17.95
N HIS A 82 9.73 -29.99 17.56
CA HIS A 82 9.44 -28.63 17.14
C HIS A 82 8.12 -28.14 17.75
N PRO A 83 8.12 -27.66 19.00
CA PRO A 83 6.93 -27.05 19.59
C PRO A 83 6.72 -25.63 19.00
N GLY A 84 5.54 -25.37 18.47
CA GLY A 84 5.13 -24.06 17.95
C GLY A 84 4.83 -24.02 16.44
N ALA A 85 4.67 -22.83 15.91
CA ALA A 85 4.40 -22.62 14.50
C ALA A 85 5.54 -23.13 13.60
N ASP A 86 5.23 -23.93 12.61
CA ASP A 86 6.23 -24.45 11.68
C ASP A 86 6.26 -23.62 10.39
N VAL A 87 7.45 -23.25 9.95
CA VAL A 87 7.69 -22.72 8.60
C VAL A 87 7.63 -23.85 7.62
N VAL A 88 6.61 -23.89 6.81
CA VAL A 88 6.41 -25.05 5.98
C VAL A 88 6.76 -24.85 4.53
N THR A 89 6.71 -23.68 4.01
CA THR A 89 7.14 -23.49 2.63
C THR A 89 7.73 -22.11 2.40
N THR A 90 8.89 -22.10 1.83
CA THR A 90 9.35 -21.01 0.99
C THR A 90 8.58 -21.12 -0.33
N ALA A 91 7.41 -20.55 -0.43
CA ALA A 91 6.83 -20.31 -1.74
C ALA A 91 7.71 -19.26 -2.42
N SER A 92 8.52 -19.67 -3.37
CA SER A 92 9.22 -18.73 -4.23
C SER A 92 8.16 -18.02 -5.08
N VAL A 93 7.77 -16.83 -4.65
CA VAL A 93 6.83 -16.01 -5.40
C VAL A 93 7.62 -15.28 -6.47
N HIS A 94 7.43 -15.68 -7.72
CA HIS A 94 7.75 -14.85 -8.86
C HIS A 94 6.44 -14.31 -9.38
N ASP A 95 6.12 -13.08 -9.06
CA ASP A 95 4.90 -12.45 -9.49
C ASP A 95 5.16 -11.16 -10.24
N PHE A 96 4.25 -10.83 -11.15
CA PHE A 96 4.33 -9.65 -11.97
C PHE A 96 2.96 -8.99 -12.06
N ARG A 97 2.80 -7.87 -11.37
CA ARG A 97 1.61 -7.03 -11.46
C ARG A 97 1.80 -5.93 -12.50
N ASN A 98 0.77 -5.71 -13.31
CA ASN A 98 0.65 -4.54 -14.17
C ASN A 98 -0.56 -3.72 -13.74
N SER A 99 -0.39 -2.42 -13.65
CA SER A 99 -1.46 -1.47 -13.36
C SER A 99 -1.43 -0.31 -14.35
N ALA A 100 -2.60 0.09 -14.83
CA ALA A 100 -2.78 1.26 -15.68
C ALA A 100 -3.84 2.17 -15.07
N ILE A 101 -3.54 3.46 -15.02
CA ILE A 101 -4.37 4.50 -14.39
C ILE A 101 -4.68 5.56 -15.41
N ALA A 102 -5.91 6.06 -15.45
CA ALA A 102 -6.30 7.24 -16.21
C ALA A 102 -7.30 8.07 -15.42
N GLY A 103 -7.23 9.39 -15.53
CA GLY A 103 -8.13 10.26 -14.80
C GLY A 103 -8.14 11.69 -15.34
N PHE A 104 -9.08 12.47 -14.80
CA PHE A 104 -9.17 13.89 -15.08
C PHE A 104 -9.61 14.66 -13.84
N THR A 105 -9.31 15.95 -13.84
CA THR A 105 -9.76 16.91 -12.82
C THR A 105 -10.36 18.12 -13.52
N LEU A 106 -11.60 18.44 -13.17
CA LEU A 106 -12.29 19.66 -13.56
C LEU A 106 -12.15 20.68 -12.42
N ARG A 107 -11.82 21.93 -12.77
CA ARG A 107 -11.70 23.03 -11.81
C ARG A 107 -12.56 24.19 -12.23
N LYS A 108 -13.25 24.78 -11.26
CA LYS A 108 -13.96 26.03 -11.43
C LYS A 108 -13.89 26.81 -10.13
N ASP A 109 -13.26 27.97 -10.17
CA ASP A 109 -13.06 28.83 -9.01
C ASP A 109 -12.41 28.06 -7.84
N ALA A 110 -13.06 28.01 -6.71
CA ALA A 110 -12.60 27.33 -5.50
C ALA A 110 -13.02 25.84 -5.42
N VAL A 111 -13.64 25.30 -6.46
CA VAL A 111 -14.15 23.93 -6.48
C VAL A 111 -13.44 23.10 -7.54
N SER A 112 -13.08 21.86 -7.19
CA SER A 112 -12.61 20.89 -8.16
C SER A 112 -13.32 19.54 -7.97
N PHE A 113 -13.48 18.84 -9.09
CA PHE A 113 -13.99 17.49 -9.17
C PHE A 113 -13.02 16.63 -9.98
N SER A 114 -12.66 15.48 -9.44
CA SER A 114 -11.78 14.51 -10.09
C SER A 114 -12.49 13.18 -10.26
N ALA A 115 -12.20 12.51 -11.38
CA ALA A 115 -12.59 11.11 -11.58
C ALA A 115 -11.43 10.36 -12.21
N GLY A 116 -11.29 9.10 -11.82
CA GLY A 116 -10.23 8.23 -12.32
C GLY A 116 -10.70 6.78 -12.38
N TYR A 117 -9.97 6.02 -13.19
CA TYR A 117 -10.12 4.59 -13.35
C TYR A 117 -8.75 3.93 -13.28
N ASN A 118 -8.68 2.80 -12.60
CA ASN A 118 -7.49 1.96 -12.51
C ASN A 118 -7.83 0.52 -12.88
N TYR A 119 -6.97 -0.11 -13.66
CA TYR A 119 -6.99 -1.52 -13.97
C TYR A 119 -5.67 -2.15 -13.54
N SER A 120 -5.71 -3.23 -12.75
CA SER A 120 -4.55 -3.98 -12.32
C SER A 120 -4.77 -5.47 -12.55
N THR A 121 -3.71 -6.18 -12.92
CA THR A 121 -3.76 -7.63 -13.14
C THR A 121 -2.45 -8.31 -12.80
N GLU A 122 -2.59 -9.45 -12.17
CA GLU A 122 -1.54 -10.43 -11.85
C GLU A 122 -1.96 -11.79 -12.41
N HIS A 123 -1.23 -12.85 -12.11
CA HIS A 123 -1.63 -14.20 -12.54
C HIS A 123 -2.84 -14.72 -11.73
N ASP A 124 -2.99 -14.30 -10.48
CA ASP A 124 -3.99 -14.78 -9.52
C ASP A 124 -4.90 -13.68 -8.95
N TYR A 125 -4.68 -12.42 -9.34
CA TYR A 125 -5.49 -11.28 -8.90
C TYR A 125 -5.77 -10.31 -10.05
N ARG A 126 -7.00 -9.79 -10.10
CA ARG A 126 -7.42 -8.76 -11.05
C ARG A 126 -8.26 -7.72 -10.32
N SER A 127 -7.95 -6.46 -10.54
CA SER A 127 -8.67 -5.33 -9.96
C SER A 127 -9.13 -4.36 -11.05
N ASN A 128 -10.36 -3.88 -10.89
CA ASN A 128 -10.91 -2.74 -11.61
C ASN A 128 -11.42 -1.76 -10.56
N SER A 129 -10.99 -0.52 -10.61
CA SER A 129 -11.47 0.48 -9.65
C SER A 129 -11.77 1.81 -10.32
N PHE A 130 -12.77 2.52 -9.78
CA PHE A 130 -12.98 3.91 -10.06
C PHE A 130 -12.88 4.73 -8.79
N ASN A 131 -12.46 5.96 -8.94
CA ASN A 131 -12.39 6.92 -7.85
C ASN A 131 -13.01 8.26 -8.27
N LEU A 132 -13.65 8.90 -7.31
CA LEU A 132 -14.25 10.23 -7.44
C LEU A 132 -13.75 11.09 -6.28
N ALA A 133 -13.39 12.33 -6.54
CA ALA A 133 -13.01 13.27 -5.51
C ALA A 133 -13.66 14.64 -5.76
N ALA A 134 -14.12 15.26 -4.69
CA ALA A 134 -14.64 16.62 -4.70
C ALA A 134 -13.90 17.45 -3.66
N ARG A 135 -13.39 18.60 -4.05
CA ARG A 135 -12.64 19.51 -3.20
C ARG A 135 -13.19 20.92 -3.30
N THR A 136 -13.26 21.61 -2.18
CA THR A 136 -13.61 23.04 -2.12
C THR A 136 -12.68 23.80 -1.20
N GLU A 137 -12.41 25.04 -1.55
CA GLU A 137 -11.61 25.98 -0.77
C GLU A 137 -12.48 27.16 -0.34
N THR A 138 -12.34 27.59 0.90
CA THR A 138 -13.09 28.70 1.50
C THR A 138 -12.16 29.62 2.30
N TYR A 139 -12.68 30.74 2.80
CA TYR A 139 -11.93 31.70 3.61
C TYR A 139 -10.59 32.11 2.97
N GLU A 140 -10.65 32.66 1.73
CA GLU A 140 -9.48 33.10 0.99
C GLU A 140 -8.44 31.97 0.80
N HIS A 141 -8.90 30.75 0.51
CA HIS A 141 -8.12 29.52 0.36
C HIS A 141 -7.40 29.02 1.63
N ASN A 142 -7.74 29.57 2.80
CA ASN A 142 -7.13 29.12 4.06
C ASN A 142 -7.76 27.82 4.60
N THR A 143 -9.00 27.51 4.21
CA THR A 143 -9.71 26.30 4.60
C THR A 143 -10.02 25.46 3.37
N GLN A 144 -9.72 24.17 3.43
CA GLN A 144 -10.00 23.21 2.38
C GLN A 144 -10.76 22.01 2.94
N PHE A 145 -11.80 21.61 2.24
CA PHE A 145 -12.51 20.34 2.45
C PHE A 145 -12.37 19.48 1.20
N GLU A 146 -12.16 18.19 1.41
CA GLU A 146 -12.06 17.19 0.34
C GLU A 146 -12.81 15.92 0.76
N LEU A 147 -13.53 15.35 -0.17
CA LEU A 147 -14.23 14.07 -0.04
C LEU A 147 -13.84 13.18 -1.20
N ASP A 148 -13.31 12.01 -0.86
CA ASP A 148 -12.88 11.00 -1.83
C ASP A 148 -13.71 9.74 -1.65
N TYR A 149 -14.12 9.13 -2.75
CA TYR A 149 -14.76 7.83 -2.80
C TYR A 149 -14.07 6.96 -3.85
N ALA A 150 -13.81 5.71 -3.51
CA ALA A 150 -13.34 4.72 -4.45
C ALA A 150 -14.11 3.41 -4.27
N HIS A 151 -14.33 2.71 -5.39
CA HIS A 151 -14.88 1.37 -5.40
C HIS A 151 -14.04 0.46 -6.29
N ASN A 152 -13.69 -0.71 -5.73
CA ASN A 152 -12.97 -1.75 -6.46
C ASN A 152 -13.87 -2.95 -6.69
N PHE A 153 -13.77 -3.50 -7.90
CA PHE A 153 -14.33 -4.79 -8.30
C PHE A 153 -13.15 -5.73 -8.53
N ASP A 154 -12.84 -6.50 -7.54
CA ASP A 154 -11.67 -7.34 -7.55
C ASP A 154 -12.05 -8.81 -7.70
N GLN A 155 -11.21 -9.58 -8.35
CA GLN A 155 -11.33 -11.02 -8.50
C GLN A 155 -10.07 -11.69 -7.99
N VAL A 156 -10.22 -12.62 -7.07
CA VAL A 156 -9.15 -13.39 -6.45
C VAL A 156 -9.18 -14.80 -6.98
N CYS A 157 -8.04 -15.30 -7.43
CA CYS A 157 -7.91 -16.69 -7.84
C CYS A 157 -7.93 -17.60 -6.60
N ASN A 158 -8.83 -18.54 -6.58
CA ASN A 158 -8.95 -19.51 -5.51
C ASN A 158 -8.42 -20.89 -5.93
N ARG A 159 -8.43 -21.80 -4.98
CA ARG A 159 -8.02 -23.20 -5.15
C ARG A 159 -8.80 -23.92 -6.27
N VAL A 160 -8.21 -24.97 -6.77
CA VAL A 160 -8.92 -25.93 -7.64
C VAL A 160 -10.06 -26.57 -6.85
N GLN A 161 -11.29 -26.49 -7.35
CA GLN A 161 -12.39 -27.28 -6.81
C GLN A 161 -12.15 -28.75 -7.17
N ASP A 162 -11.85 -29.56 -6.17
CA ASP A 162 -11.92 -31.01 -6.33
C ASP A 162 -13.38 -31.43 -6.19
N ALA A 163 -13.93 -32.03 -7.25
CA ALA A 163 -15.30 -32.52 -7.23
C ALA A 163 -15.53 -33.62 -6.17
N THR A 164 -14.48 -34.18 -5.61
CA THR A 164 -14.53 -35.26 -4.62
C THR A 164 -14.31 -34.80 -3.18
N ASP A 165 -13.74 -33.59 -2.98
CA ASP A 165 -13.43 -33.07 -1.66
C ASP A 165 -13.69 -31.56 -1.56
N ASN A 166 -14.87 -31.23 -1.08
CA ASN A 166 -15.30 -29.85 -0.77
C ASN A 166 -15.06 -29.47 0.70
N SER A 167 -14.21 -30.20 1.42
CA SER A 167 -13.95 -29.87 2.82
C SER A 167 -13.24 -28.52 2.94
N PRO A 168 -13.82 -27.52 3.62
CA PRO A 168 -13.17 -26.24 3.85
C PRO A 168 -11.97 -26.37 4.81
N THR A 169 -11.80 -27.53 5.42
CA THR A 169 -10.72 -27.81 6.37
C THR A 169 -9.51 -28.45 5.71
N LEU A 170 -9.57 -28.87 4.44
CA LEU A 170 -8.40 -29.37 3.74
C LEU A 170 -7.66 -28.26 3.02
N TYR A 171 -6.36 -28.24 3.20
CA TYR A 171 -5.49 -27.32 2.50
C TYR A 171 -5.24 -27.81 1.07
N HIS A 172 -5.61 -26.98 0.13
CA HIS A 172 -5.32 -27.16 -1.27
C HIS A 172 -4.34 -26.06 -1.69
N ALA A 173 -3.06 -26.41 -1.79
CA ALA A 173 -2.03 -25.46 -2.16
C ALA A 173 -2.33 -24.83 -3.53
N LEU A 174 -2.21 -23.51 -3.62
CA LEU A 174 -2.11 -22.80 -4.88
C LEU A 174 -0.68 -22.94 -5.41
N GLU A 175 -0.55 -23.42 -6.64
CA GLU A 175 0.75 -23.43 -7.31
C GLU A 175 1.09 -22.03 -7.81
N ASN A 176 2.26 -21.51 -7.42
CA ASN A 176 2.68 -20.13 -7.71
C ASN A 176 2.81 -19.79 -9.21
N SER A 177 2.90 -20.78 -10.09
CA SER A 177 3.14 -20.57 -11.52
C SER A 177 1.88 -20.61 -12.37
N VAL A 178 0.72 -20.95 -11.79
CA VAL A 178 -0.53 -21.16 -12.53
C VAL A 178 -1.64 -20.35 -11.90
N GLY A 179 -2.16 -19.39 -12.64
CA GLY A 179 -3.20 -18.47 -12.18
C GLY A 179 -4.57 -18.70 -12.80
N CYS A 180 -5.45 -17.76 -12.57
CA CYS A 180 -6.77 -17.67 -13.20
C CYS A 180 -6.76 -16.73 -14.41
N PHE A 181 -5.91 -15.72 -14.43
CA PHE A 181 -5.94 -14.63 -15.41
C PHE A 181 -4.83 -14.71 -16.44
N THR A 182 -3.64 -15.08 -16.03
CA THR A 182 -2.52 -15.38 -16.93
C THR A 182 -2.01 -16.78 -16.62
N ASN A 183 -1.62 -17.53 -17.63
CA ASN A 183 -1.24 -18.95 -17.49
C ASN A 183 -2.33 -19.77 -16.76
N SER A 184 -3.57 -19.60 -17.21
CA SER A 184 -4.75 -20.07 -16.48
C SER A 184 -4.90 -21.58 -16.46
N ASN A 185 -5.27 -22.11 -15.31
CA ASN A 185 -5.75 -23.48 -15.16
C ASN A 185 -7.30 -23.47 -15.15
N PRO A 186 -7.97 -24.17 -16.10
CA PRO A 186 -9.43 -24.16 -16.18
C PRO A 186 -10.14 -24.80 -14.98
N LEU A 187 -9.42 -25.51 -14.11
CA LEU A 187 -9.96 -26.10 -12.89
C LEU A 187 -9.95 -25.14 -11.69
N ARG A 188 -9.32 -23.96 -11.82
CA ARG A 188 -9.34 -22.95 -10.77
C ARG A 188 -10.59 -22.09 -10.84
N THR A 189 -11.06 -21.64 -9.69
CA THR A 189 -12.19 -20.74 -9.54
C THR A 189 -11.71 -19.35 -9.16
N THR A 190 -12.54 -18.37 -9.41
CA THR A 190 -12.34 -17.00 -8.93
C THR A 190 -13.44 -16.66 -7.95
N ASP A 191 -13.08 -15.96 -6.90
CA ASP A 191 -14.01 -15.36 -5.96
C ASP A 191 -13.96 -13.84 -6.09
N ASP A 192 -15.08 -13.20 -5.85
CA ASP A 192 -15.23 -11.75 -5.96
C ASP A 192 -14.87 -11.08 -4.63
N LEU A 193 -14.33 -9.87 -4.73
CA LEU A 193 -14.01 -9.01 -3.62
C LEU A 193 -14.38 -7.57 -3.98
N ALA A 194 -15.28 -6.97 -3.23
CA ALA A 194 -15.66 -5.57 -3.36
C ALA A 194 -15.02 -4.71 -2.26
N ILE A 195 -14.49 -3.55 -2.63
CA ILE A 195 -13.89 -2.63 -1.66
C ILE A 195 -14.47 -1.24 -1.87
N ASP A 196 -15.23 -0.75 -0.91
CA ASP A 196 -15.69 0.62 -0.84
C ASP A 196 -14.81 1.42 0.10
N SER A 197 -14.29 2.55 -0.34
CA SER A 197 -13.44 3.43 0.44
C SER A 197 -13.98 4.86 0.41
N LEU A 198 -14.17 5.45 1.57
CA LEU A 198 -14.58 6.84 1.75
C LEU A 198 -13.55 7.56 2.61
N GLN A 199 -13.08 8.71 2.17
CA GLN A 199 -12.20 9.58 2.94
C GLN A 199 -12.70 11.00 2.93
N ALA A 200 -12.72 11.64 4.10
CA ALA A 200 -12.99 13.06 4.25
C ALA A 200 -11.78 13.75 4.86
N SER A 201 -11.39 14.89 4.34
CA SER A 201 -10.31 15.69 4.90
C SER A 201 -10.72 17.15 5.08
N TRP A 202 -10.19 17.73 6.15
CA TRP A 202 -10.26 19.15 6.44
C TRP A 202 -8.85 19.67 6.70
N SER A 203 -8.45 20.69 5.96
CA SER A 203 -7.16 21.37 6.12
C SER A 203 -7.39 22.83 6.45
N GLN A 204 -6.62 23.36 7.40
CA GLN A 204 -6.70 24.75 7.84
C GLN A 204 -5.32 25.37 7.93
N SER A 205 -5.11 26.45 7.19
CA SER A 205 -3.96 27.34 7.33
C SER A 205 -4.30 28.43 8.35
N TRP A 206 -3.74 28.30 9.55
CA TRP A 206 -3.97 29.25 10.66
C TRP A 206 -3.11 30.50 10.51
N THR A 207 -1.89 30.31 10.02
CA THR A 207 -0.93 31.38 9.75
C THR A 207 -0.10 30.98 8.52
N PRO A 208 0.68 31.90 7.94
CA PRO A 208 1.58 31.58 6.82
C PRO A 208 2.68 30.52 7.15
N VAL A 209 2.80 30.11 8.41
CA VAL A 209 3.82 29.15 8.87
C VAL A 209 3.24 27.98 9.66
N PHE A 210 1.93 27.94 9.85
CA PHE A 210 1.27 26.87 10.59
C PHE A 210 -0.01 26.41 9.92
N GLN A 211 -0.09 25.11 9.65
CA GLN A 211 -1.23 24.43 9.04
C GLN A 211 -1.55 23.16 9.82
N THR A 212 -2.83 22.83 9.90
CA THR A 212 -3.31 21.54 10.40
C THR A 212 -4.19 20.85 9.38
N GLN A 213 -4.27 19.52 9.48
CA GLN A 213 -5.18 18.69 8.68
C GLN A 213 -5.77 17.60 9.57
N ALA A 214 -7.07 17.37 9.45
CA ALA A 214 -7.76 16.20 9.98
C ALA A 214 -8.24 15.34 8.79
N VAL A 215 -8.06 14.04 8.89
CA VAL A 215 -8.50 13.06 7.88
C VAL A 215 -9.25 11.95 8.59
N ALA A 216 -10.46 11.64 8.13
CA ALA A 216 -11.24 10.49 8.55
C ALA A 216 -11.41 9.55 7.34
N SER A 217 -11.28 8.26 7.55
CA SER A 217 -11.45 7.25 6.50
C SER A 217 -12.29 6.08 6.99
N LEU A 218 -13.13 5.57 6.11
CA LEU A 218 -13.93 4.37 6.25
C LEU A 218 -13.69 3.47 5.04
N GLN A 219 -13.46 2.19 5.27
CA GLN A 219 -13.35 1.20 4.19
C GLN A 219 -14.20 -0.02 4.55
N VAL A 220 -15.01 -0.45 3.61
CA VAL A 220 -15.78 -1.70 3.70
C VAL A 220 -15.20 -2.66 2.66
N VAL A 221 -14.80 -3.83 3.11
CA VAL A 221 -14.28 -4.93 2.28
C VAL A 221 -15.25 -6.08 2.40
N ASP A 222 -15.86 -6.49 1.30
CA ASP A 222 -16.87 -7.54 1.25
C ASP A 222 -16.51 -8.56 0.18
N GLY A 223 -16.44 -9.83 0.55
CA GLY A 223 -16.08 -10.95 -0.30
C GLY A 223 -14.87 -11.74 0.20
N PHE A 224 -14.21 -12.45 -0.69
CA PHE A 224 -13.15 -13.39 -0.34
C PHE A 224 -11.86 -12.70 0.09
N GLN A 225 -11.51 -12.82 1.38
CA GLN A 225 -10.34 -12.18 2.00
C GLN A 225 -9.28 -13.17 2.49
N SER A 226 -9.56 -14.47 2.49
CA SER A 226 -8.59 -15.49 2.90
C SER A 226 -7.46 -15.60 1.88
N ASN A 227 -6.23 -15.75 2.39
CA ASN A 227 -5.08 -15.92 1.51
C ASN A 227 -5.01 -17.37 1.00
N PRO A 228 -5.13 -17.61 -0.31
CA PRO A 228 -5.16 -18.97 -0.86
C PRO A 228 -3.82 -19.70 -0.76
N TYR A 229 -2.73 -19.02 -0.45
CA TYR A 229 -1.38 -19.59 -0.28
C TYR A 229 -1.05 -19.92 1.17
N ARG A 230 -1.92 -19.55 2.13
CA ARG A 230 -1.68 -19.79 3.56
C ARG A 230 -2.47 -20.96 4.09
N SER A 231 -1.83 -21.70 4.98
CA SER A 231 -2.48 -22.76 5.74
C SER A 231 -2.18 -22.62 7.23
N VAL A 232 -3.05 -23.19 8.03
CA VAL A 232 -2.85 -23.39 9.46
C VAL A 232 -3.06 -24.86 9.80
N VAL A 233 -2.39 -25.33 10.85
CA VAL A 233 -2.66 -26.66 11.41
C VAL A 233 -3.63 -26.49 12.57
N ILE A 234 -4.84 -27.03 12.41
CA ILE A 234 -5.91 -26.95 13.41
C ILE A 234 -6.08 -28.29 14.13
N SER A 235 -6.47 -28.22 15.40
CA SER A 235 -6.81 -29.39 16.25
C SER A 235 -5.77 -30.53 16.20
N ASN A 236 -6.12 -31.65 15.64
CA ASN A 236 -5.33 -32.89 15.67
C ASN A 236 -4.32 -33.01 14.52
N GLY A 237 -3.79 -31.89 14.05
CA GLY A 237 -2.83 -31.89 12.96
C GLY A 237 -3.46 -31.84 11.56
N VAL A 238 -4.73 -31.45 11.47
CA VAL A 238 -5.39 -31.21 10.16
C VAL A 238 -4.87 -29.90 9.61
N GLU A 239 -4.31 -29.96 8.42
CA GLU A 239 -3.90 -28.78 7.69
C GLU A 239 -5.12 -28.17 6.97
N ALA A 240 -5.44 -26.92 7.30
CA ALA A 240 -6.56 -26.19 6.74
C ALA A 240 -6.08 -24.95 6.00
N GLN A 241 -6.77 -24.56 4.95
CA GLN A 241 -6.57 -23.25 4.35
C GLN A 241 -6.94 -22.16 5.35
N GLU A 242 -6.27 -21.02 5.29
CA GLU A 242 -6.66 -19.84 6.04
C GLU A 242 -8.16 -19.54 5.81
N ASN A 243 -8.85 -19.18 6.86
CA ASN A 243 -10.27 -18.83 6.82
C ASN A 243 -10.50 -17.59 7.68
N VAL A 244 -10.75 -16.46 7.05
CA VAL A 244 -11.06 -15.18 7.70
C VAL A 244 -12.47 -14.73 7.32
N PRO A 245 -13.11 -13.81 8.09
CA PRO A 245 -14.43 -13.31 7.74
C PRO A 245 -14.45 -12.61 6.38
N ASP A 246 -15.52 -12.81 5.61
CA ASP A 246 -15.71 -12.18 4.31
C ASP A 246 -16.00 -10.68 4.40
N LEU A 247 -16.44 -10.19 5.56
CA LEU A 247 -16.69 -8.77 5.80
C LEU A 247 -15.65 -8.18 6.73
N ARG A 248 -15.04 -7.05 6.31
CA ARG A 248 -14.17 -6.24 7.15
C ARG A 248 -14.50 -4.76 6.99
N ILE A 249 -14.81 -4.09 8.10
CA ILE A 249 -15.02 -2.65 8.15
C ILE A 249 -13.80 -2.05 8.86
N ARG A 250 -13.18 -1.05 8.25
CA ARG A 250 -11.96 -0.40 8.73
C ARG A 250 -12.20 1.09 8.89
N GLU A 251 -11.82 1.63 10.03
CA GLU A 251 -12.00 3.05 10.35
C GLU A 251 -10.65 3.65 10.79
N ALA A 252 -10.40 4.88 10.40
CA ALA A 252 -9.23 5.59 10.90
C ALA A 252 -9.46 7.09 10.94
N ILE A 253 -8.79 7.73 11.91
CA ILE A 253 -8.66 9.17 12.00
C ILE A 253 -7.19 9.54 12.11
N ALA A 254 -6.76 10.56 11.34
CA ALA A 254 -5.41 11.09 11.40
C ALA A 254 -5.44 12.60 11.58
N LEU A 255 -4.54 13.09 12.42
CA LEU A 255 -4.29 14.52 12.62
C LEU A 255 -2.87 14.82 12.20
N ARG A 256 -2.70 15.91 11.45
CA ARG A 256 -1.39 16.40 10.98
C ARG A 256 -1.20 17.86 11.37
N ALA A 257 0.04 18.21 11.69
CA ALA A 257 0.43 19.58 11.99
C ALA A 257 1.74 19.91 11.27
N HIS A 258 1.77 21.02 10.55
CA HIS A 258 2.91 21.47 9.76
C HIS A 258 3.36 22.84 10.25
N PHE A 259 4.65 22.97 10.59
CA PHE A 259 5.26 24.20 11.06
C PHE A 259 6.43 24.59 10.16
N PHE A 260 6.43 25.76 9.58
CA PHE A 260 7.57 26.27 8.86
C PHE A 260 8.43 27.17 9.76
N LEU A 261 9.69 26.81 9.92
CA LEU A 261 10.67 27.48 10.77
C LEU A 261 11.52 28.43 9.93
N ARG A 262 11.05 29.67 9.77
CA ARG A 262 11.70 30.70 8.93
C ARG A 262 13.19 30.89 9.21
N PRO A 263 13.66 31.03 10.49
CA PRO A 263 15.07 31.30 10.77
C PRO A 263 16.03 30.27 10.24
N ILE A 264 15.60 29.02 10.20
CA ILE A 264 16.45 27.91 9.75
C ILE A 264 16.07 27.41 8.34
N LYS A 265 15.08 28.03 7.68
CA LYS A 265 14.54 27.56 6.38
C LYS A 265 14.24 26.05 6.42
N GLY A 266 13.47 25.63 7.41
CA GLY A 266 13.11 24.24 7.63
C GLY A 266 11.63 24.08 7.94
N ALA A 267 11.11 22.87 7.90
CA ALA A 267 9.75 22.55 8.28
C ALA A 267 9.73 21.36 9.23
N LEU A 268 8.84 21.39 10.20
CA LEU A 268 8.49 20.26 11.06
C LEU A 268 7.09 19.82 10.69
N ARG A 269 6.90 18.51 10.56
CA ARG A 269 5.60 17.87 10.34
C ARG A 269 5.41 16.79 11.37
N PHE A 270 4.22 16.74 11.94
CA PHE A 270 3.81 15.70 12.87
C PHE A 270 2.52 15.06 12.36
N MET A 271 2.38 13.77 12.59
CA MET A 271 1.17 13.03 12.32
C MET A 271 0.90 12.05 13.45
N ALA A 272 -0.37 11.99 13.88
CA ALA A 272 -0.89 10.93 14.73
C ALA A 272 -2.10 10.29 14.03
N ARG A 273 -2.19 8.95 14.03
CA ARG A 273 -3.29 8.20 13.45
C ARG A 273 -3.76 7.13 14.42
N LEU A 274 -5.06 7.01 14.58
CA LEU A 274 -5.73 5.91 15.26
C LEU A 274 -6.52 5.11 14.20
N TYR A 275 -6.61 3.81 14.42
CA TYR A 275 -7.29 2.87 13.54
C TYR A 275 -7.96 1.79 14.36
N GLU A 276 -9.13 1.37 13.91
CA GLU A 276 -9.82 0.17 14.38
C GLU A 276 -10.52 -0.54 13.22
N ASP A 277 -10.82 -1.82 13.39
CA ASP A 277 -11.60 -2.59 12.43
C ASP A 277 -12.50 -3.65 13.09
N SER A 278 -13.41 -4.21 12.27
CA SER A 278 -14.35 -5.25 12.72
C SER A 278 -13.70 -6.60 13.04
N TRP A 279 -12.41 -6.75 12.83
CA TRP A 279 -11.62 -7.92 13.25
C TRP A 279 -10.95 -7.72 14.62
N ASP A 280 -11.35 -6.65 15.36
CA ASP A 280 -10.82 -6.20 16.64
C ASP A 280 -9.35 -5.74 16.60
N ILE A 281 -8.82 -5.42 15.43
CA ILE A 281 -7.52 -4.80 15.35
C ILE A 281 -7.66 -3.32 15.66
N THR A 282 -6.92 -2.87 16.67
CA THR A 282 -6.72 -1.45 16.98
C THR A 282 -5.27 -1.09 16.77
N SER A 283 -5.00 0.09 16.22
CA SER A 283 -3.61 0.53 16.07
C SER A 283 -3.41 2.03 16.25
N GLY A 284 -2.19 2.38 16.64
CA GLY A 284 -1.73 3.75 16.76
C GLY A 284 -0.46 3.99 15.94
N THR A 285 -0.41 5.13 15.26
CA THR A 285 0.78 5.59 14.52
C THR A 285 1.16 6.99 14.95
N GLY A 286 2.45 7.21 15.22
CA GLY A 286 3.03 8.54 15.39
C GLY A 286 4.16 8.75 14.41
N GLU A 287 4.21 9.90 13.73
CA GLU A 287 5.26 10.25 12.78
C GLU A 287 5.74 11.68 12.99
N ALA A 288 7.05 11.89 12.84
CA ALA A 288 7.66 13.19 12.85
C ALA A 288 8.62 13.31 11.65
N GLU A 289 8.54 14.44 10.96
CA GLU A 289 9.45 14.78 9.86
C GLU A 289 10.11 16.13 10.12
N PHE A 290 11.39 16.23 9.79
CA PHE A 290 12.14 17.47 9.73
C PHE A 290 12.70 17.67 8.33
N GLU A 291 12.24 18.70 7.65
CA GLU A 291 12.73 19.11 6.33
C GLU A 291 13.64 20.34 6.46
N LYS A 292 14.78 20.31 5.80
CA LYS A 292 15.76 21.39 5.76
C LYS A 292 16.10 21.75 4.32
N TYR A 293 15.99 23.05 4.01
CA TYR A 293 16.46 23.60 2.75
C TYR A 293 17.94 23.97 2.87
N LEU A 294 18.76 23.39 2.02
CA LEU A 294 20.20 23.64 1.91
C LEU A 294 20.47 24.41 0.60
N GLY A 295 20.35 25.72 0.68
CA GLY A 295 20.33 26.58 -0.50
C GLY A 295 18.97 26.63 -1.18
N GLU A 296 18.94 26.90 -2.49
CA GLU A 296 17.71 27.07 -3.28
C GLU A 296 17.29 25.77 -3.98
N SER A 297 18.25 24.90 -4.26
CA SER A 297 18.02 23.74 -5.09
C SER A 297 18.00 22.40 -4.34
N PHE A 298 18.50 22.36 -3.12
CA PHE A 298 18.64 21.11 -2.39
C PHE A 298 17.86 21.13 -1.08
N ARG A 299 17.11 20.08 -0.81
CA ARG A 299 16.43 19.87 0.47
C ARG A 299 16.61 18.44 0.94
N VAL A 300 16.62 18.24 2.24
CA VAL A 300 16.69 16.94 2.89
C VAL A 300 15.57 16.85 3.91
N THR A 301 14.85 15.75 3.90
CA THR A 301 13.86 15.39 4.91
C THR A 301 14.35 14.19 5.71
N LEU A 302 14.31 14.28 7.02
CA LEU A 302 14.49 13.17 7.95
C LEU A 302 13.11 12.79 8.47
N ARG A 303 12.82 11.50 8.56
CA ARG A 303 11.54 10.96 9.02
C ARG A 303 11.76 9.90 10.08
N GLY A 304 10.93 9.92 11.12
CA GLY A 304 10.82 8.85 12.12
C GLY A 304 9.35 8.48 12.33
N ARG A 305 9.05 7.20 12.44
CA ARG A 305 7.69 6.68 12.65
C ARG A 305 7.69 5.57 13.68
N LEU A 306 6.68 5.57 14.53
CA LEU A 306 6.33 4.49 15.45
C LEU A 306 4.93 3.98 15.14
N TYR A 307 4.77 2.68 15.23
CA TYR A 307 3.51 1.98 15.00
C TYR A 307 3.32 0.88 16.02
N VAL A 308 2.09 0.68 16.48
CA VAL A 308 1.69 -0.42 17.35
C VAL A 308 0.30 -0.89 16.98
N GLN A 309 0.08 -2.20 16.99
CA GLN A 309 -1.26 -2.79 16.80
C GLN A 309 -1.52 -3.95 17.77
N SER A 310 -2.82 -4.19 18.03
CA SER A 310 -3.32 -5.46 18.57
C SER A 310 -3.39 -6.54 17.49
N GLY A 311 -3.65 -7.77 17.84
CA GLY A 311 -3.95 -8.83 16.86
C GLY A 311 -5.44 -8.93 16.55
N ALA A 312 -5.76 -9.57 15.41
CA ALA A 312 -7.13 -9.93 15.09
C ALA A 312 -7.68 -10.92 16.13
N ILE A 313 -8.98 -10.81 16.44
CA ILE A 313 -9.62 -11.64 17.48
C ILE A 313 -9.48 -13.16 17.22
N PHE A 314 -9.44 -13.53 15.96
CA PHE A 314 -9.30 -14.94 15.53
C PHE A 314 -7.85 -15.32 15.19
N TRP A 315 -6.88 -14.41 15.30
CA TRP A 315 -5.47 -14.72 15.09
C TRP A 315 -4.93 -15.61 16.21
N SER A 316 -4.12 -16.58 15.85
CA SER A 316 -3.34 -17.36 16.82
C SER A 316 -2.06 -17.89 16.17
N ASP A 317 -1.04 -18.01 16.97
CA ASP A 317 0.19 -18.71 16.65
C ASP A 317 0.05 -20.23 16.84
N ASP A 318 -0.92 -20.67 17.64
CA ASP A 318 -1.20 -22.06 17.94
C ASP A 318 -2.72 -22.31 17.98
N TYR A 319 -3.22 -23.21 17.14
CA TYR A 319 -4.61 -23.65 17.06
C TYR A 319 -4.84 -25.03 17.69
N THR A 320 -3.92 -25.51 18.53
CA THR A 320 -4.15 -26.74 19.31
C THR A 320 -5.29 -26.59 20.30
N GLY A 321 -5.92 -27.71 20.63
CA GLY A 321 -6.94 -27.78 21.66
C GLY A 321 -8.35 -27.39 21.23
N GLY A 322 -8.54 -26.94 19.98
CA GLY A 322 -9.88 -26.79 19.38
C GLY A 322 -10.41 -28.11 18.85
N SER A 323 -11.71 -28.18 18.58
CA SER A 323 -12.33 -29.33 17.88
C SER A 323 -12.33 -29.07 16.37
N ALA A 324 -11.91 -30.04 15.57
CA ALA A 324 -12.02 -29.94 14.11
C ALA A 324 -13.49 -29.82 13.68
N PRO A 325 -13.86 -28.97 12.70
CA PRO A 325 -13.01 -28.08 11.91
C PRO A 325 -12.71 -26.75 12.59
N LEU A 326 -13.20 -26.52 13.79
CA LEU A 326 -13.06 -25.28 14.54
C LEU A 326 -11.75 -25.29 15.34
N GLY A 327 -10.94 -24.26 15.19
CA GLY A 327 -9.80 -24.01 16.06
C GLY A 327 -10.25 -23.45 17.42
N PRO A 328 -9.32 -23.15 18.34
CA PRO A 328 -9.63 -22.65 19.67
C PRO A 328 -10.34 -21.28 19.68
N ARG A 329 -10.43 -20.61 18.55
CA ARG A 329 -11.03 -19.27 18.40
C ARG A 329 -12.26 -19.26 17.49
N GLY A 330 -12.96 -20.39 17.33
CA GLY A 330 -14.22 -20.51 16.58
C GLY A 330 -14.02 -20.91 15.13
N SER A 331 -14.81 -20.33 14.23
CA SER A 331 -14.88 -20.71 12.80
C SER A 331 -13.81 -20.08 11.91
N TYR A 332 -13.06 -19.10 12.44
CA TYR A 332 -12.04 -18.37 11.71
C TYR A 332 -10.66 -18.64 12.27
N TRP A 333 -9.68 -18.70 11.38
CA TRP A 333 -8.29 -18.96 11.75
C TRP A 333 -7.31 -18.37 10.73
N THR A 334 -6.25 -17.79 11.22
CA THR A 334 -5.13 -17.27 10.43
C THR A 334 -3.84 -17.34 11.23
N GLY A 335 -2.76 -17.74 10.57
CA GLY A 335 -1.39 -17.63 11.08
C GLY A 335 -0.65 -16.41 10.50
N ASP A 336 -1.37 -15.44 9.92
CA ASP A 336 -0.76 -14.26 9.33
C ASP A 336 -0.08 -13.39 10.38
N ARG A 337 1.24 -13.23 10.26
CA ARG A 337 2.02 -12.37 11.17
C ARG A 337 1.55 -10.91 11.12
N GLU A 338 1.03 -10.45 9.97
CA GLU A 338 0.55 -9.07 9.80
C GLU A 338 -0.79 -8.83 10.54
N LEU A 339 -1.50 -9.91 10.90
CA LEU A 339 -2.69 -9.87 11.74
C LEU A 339 -2.38 -10.16 13.22
N SER A 340 -1.11 -10.41 13.58
CA SER A 340 -0.67 -10.58 14.96
C SER A 340 -0.48 -9.25 15.68
N PRO A 341 -0.40 -9.25 17.01
CA PRO A 341 0.08 -8.09 17.75
C PRO A 341 1.55 -7.82 17.39
N PHE A 342 1.87 -6.57 17.01
CA PHE A 342 3.26 -6.16 16.81
C PHE A 342 3.42 -4.65 16.94
N TRP A 343 4.64 -4.21 17.06
CA TRP A 343 5.03 -2.81 16.94
C TRP A 343 6.17 -2.66 15.95
N SER A 344 6.32 -1.47 15.40
CA SER A 344 7.43 -1.18 14.51
C SER A 344 7.93 0.25 14.66
N TRP A 345 9.20 0.44 14.36
CA TRP A 345 9.77 1.75 14.14
C TRP A 345 10.34 1.86 12.73
N SER A 346 10.37 3.07 12.21
CA SER A 346 11.10 3.33 10.98
C SER A 346 11.86 4.65 11.05
N LEU A 347 12.99 4.69 10.35
CA LEU A 347 13.78 5.90 10.13
C LEU A 347 14.05 6.05 8.65
N GLY A 348 13.92 7.26 8.14
CA GLY A 348 14.10 7.54 6.72
C GLY A 348 14.78 8.87 6.45
N ILE A 349 15.44 8.93 5.31
CA ILE A 349 16.05 10.14 4.75
C ILE A 349 15.61 10.33 3.30
N ARG A 350 15.27 11.55 2.93
CA ARG A 350 14.84 11.91 1.58
C ARG A 350 15.54 13.18 1.11
N PRO A 351 16.64 13.08 0.38
CA PRO A 351 17.23 14.19 -0.37
C PRO A 351 16.44 14.45 -1.66
N VAL A 352 16.27 15.73 -2.00
CA VAL A 352 15.68 16.18 -3.27
C VAL A 352 16.52 17.30 -3.84
N TYR A 353 16.90 17.19 -5.10
CA TYR A 353 17.62 18.20 -5.84
C TYR A 353 16.76 18.74 -6.98
N THR A 354 16.58 20.06 -7.06
CA THR A 354 15.76 20.75 -8.05
C THR A 354 16.63 21.62 -8.92
N LEU A 355 16.62 21.33 -10.22
CA LEU A 355 17.15 22.22 -11.26
C LEU A 355 16.01 23.04 -11.80
N SER A 356 16.08 24.35 -11.72
CA SER A 356 15.13 25.29 -12.34
C SER A 356 15.89 26.32 -13.16
N SER A 357 15.32 26.76 -14.24
CA SER A 357 15.89 27.82 -15.09
C SER A 357 15.12 29.13 -14.90
N PRO A 358 15.70 30.11 -14.22
CA PRO A 358 15.02 31.41 -14.00
C PRO A 358 14.85 32.25 -15.29
N ARG A 359 15.64 31.97 -16.32
CA ARG A 359 15.72 32.79 -17.55
C ARG A 359 15.34 32.05 -18.82
N GLY A 360 14.88 30.82 -18.74
CA GLY A 360 14.60 30.05 -19.93
C GLY A 360 14.35 28.59 -19.61
N ARG A 361 14.10 27.81 -20.64
CA ARG A 361 13.83 26.37 -20.50
C ARG A 361 15.14 25.60 -20.38
N LEU A 362 15.23 24.71 -19.38
CA LEU A 362 16.25 23.70 -19.29
C LEU A 362 16.20 22.86 -20.57
N LEU A 363 17.33 22.62 -21.20
CA LEU A 363 17.42 21.92 -22.49
C LEU A 363 16.45 22.47 -23.57
N LYS A 364 16.05 23.75 -23.46
CA LYS A 364 15.08 24.45 -24.33
C LYS A 364 13.63 23.95 -24.26
N VAL A 365 13.31 22.96 -23.44
CA VAL A 365 11.96 22.34 -23.38
C VAL A 365 11.38 22.26 -21.97
N MET A 366 12.17 22.12 -20.93
CA MET A 366 11.70 21.93 -19.54
C MET A 366 11.86 23.22 -18.71
N THR A 367 10.92 23.45 -17.80
CA THR A 367 10.98 24.56 -16.83
C THR A 367 11.68 24.15 -15.53
N SER A 368 11.50 22.92 -15.10
CA SER A 368 12.22 22.36 -13.95
C SER A 368 12.44 20.85 -14.06
N LEU A 369 13.45 20.37 -13.36
CA LEU A 369 13.77 18.96 -13.24
C LEU A 369 14.11 18.69 -11.77
N LYS A 370 13.41 17.72 -11.15
CA LYS A 370 13.63 17.31 -9.78
C LYS A 370 14.14 15.86 -9.74
N PHE A 371 15.19 15.65 -8.98
CA PHE A 371 15.72 14.34 -8.65
C PHE A 371 15.47 14.08 -7.17
N GLY A 372 14.75 13.03 -6.86
CA GLY A 372 14.52 12.57 -5.49
C GLY A 372 15.14 11.21 -5.26
N ALA A 373 15.64 11.00 -4.06
CA ALA A 373 15.96 9.68 -3.55
C ALA A 373 15.36 9.56 -2.15
N SER A 374 14.95 8.37 -1.73
CA SER A 374 14.65 8.09 -0.33
C SER A 374 15.22 6.73 0.07
N PHE A 375 15.52 6.63 1.35
CA PHE A 375 15.95 5.39 1.97
C PHE A 375 15.30 5.31 3.34
N ASP A 376 14.56 4.24 3.59
CA ASP A 376 13.87 3.96 4.84
C ASP A 376 14.28 2.59 5.36
N VAL A 377 14.53 2.51 6.65
CA VAL A 377 14.69 1.26 7.41
C VAL A 377 13.44 1.10 8.25
N VAL A 378 12.77 -0.04 8.13
CA VAL A 378 11.60 -0.39 8.93
C VAL A 378 11.90 -1.67 9.70
N ASN A 379 11.56 -1.67 10.98
CA ASN A 379 11.85 -2.81 11.87
C ASN A 379 10.58 -3.20 12.63
N PRO A 380 9.71 -4.07 12.08
CA PRO A 380 8.61 -4.67 12.82
C PRO A 380 9.13 -5.68 13.82
N THR A 381 8.52 -5.73 15.00
CA THR A 381 8.82 -6.67 16.08
C THR A 381 7.55 -7.43 16.44
N TYR A 382 7.54 -8.72 16.15
CA TYR A 382 6.42 -9.64 16.36
C TYR A 382 6.67 -10.42 17.65
N GLU A 383 6.12 -9.96 18.79
CA GLU A 383 6.39 -10.52 20.09
C GLU A 383 5.68 -11.86 20.34
N GLN A 384 4.48 -12.01 19.79
CA GLN A 384 3.64 -13.19 20.00
C GLN A 384 3.72 -14.21 18.85
N PHE A 385 4.39 -13.83 17.78
CA PHE A 385 4.54 -14.69 16.63
C PHE A 385 5.83 -15.49 16.75
N THR A 386 5.70 -16.83 16.79
CA THR A 386 6.83 -17.74 17.01
C THR A 386 7.04 -18.68 15.82
N LEU A 387 8.28 -19.09 15.63
CA LEU A 387 8.67 -20.19 14.77
C LEU A 387 9.28 -21.29 15.63
N GLY A 388 8.64 -22.46 15.68
CA GLY A 388 9.09 -23.55 16.54
C GLY A 388 9.13 -23.17 18.02
N GLY A 389 8.20 -22.31 18.48
CA GLY A 389 8.15 -21.80 19.85
C GLY A 389 9.18 -20.73 20.20
N VAL A 390 9.95 -20.25 19.20
CA VAL A 390 10.91 -19.16 19.37
C VAL A 390 10.36 -17.89 18.70
N PRO A 391 10.24 -16.76 19.43
CA PRO A 391 9.84 -15.50 18.81
C PRO A 391 10.77 -15.16 17.64
N ILE A 392 10.20 -14.79 16.49
CA ILE A 392 10.98 -14.48 15.29
C ILE A 392 11.83 -13.22 15.48
N GLY A 393 11.48 -12.38 16.44
CA GLY A 393 12.10 -11.07 16.59
C GLY A 393 11.69 -10.12 15.47
N GLY A 394 12.59 -9.22 15.09
CA GLY A 394 12.33 -8.22 14.04
C GLY A 394 12.65 -8.73 12.64
N ALA A 395 11.79 -8.41 11.67
CA ALA A 395 12.16 -8.47 10.27
C ALA A 395 12.75 -7.11 9.86
N HIS A 396 13.95 -7.10 9.29
CA HIS A 396 14.52 -5.85 8.80
C HIS A 396 14.05 -5.61 7.36
N GLN A 397 13.35 -4.50 7.16
CA GLN A 397 12.87 -4.10 5.85
C GLN A 397 13.62 -2.84 5.41
N LEU A 398 14.11 -2.85 4.20
CA LEU A 398 14.78 -1.72 3.56
C LEU A 398 13.94 -1.26 2.38
N ILE A 399 13.65 0.04 2.32
CA ILE A 399 12.90 0.63 1.22
C ILE A 399 13.76 1.72 0.61
N GLY A 400 14.13 1.54 -0.65
CA GLY A 400 14.82 2.53 -1.46
C GLY A 400 13.92 3.05 -2.56
N GLN A 401 13.93 4.36 -2.82
CA GLN A 401 13.19 4.94 -3.92
C GLN A 401 14.01 5.98 -4.65
N LEU A 402 13.94 5.97 -5.97
CA LEU A 402 14.46 7.02 -6.85
C LEU A 402 13.30 7.63 -7.62
N SER A 403 13.27 8.95 -7.74
CA SER A 403 12.26 9.66 -8.47
C SER A 403 12.84 10.73 -9.37
N LEU A 404 12.20 10.94 -10.52
CA LEU A 404 12.49 12.02 -11.45
C LEU A 404 11.18 12.68 -11.86
N THR A 405 11.07 14.00 -11.63
CA THR A 405 9.95 14.81 -12.10
C THR A 405 10.45 15.85 -13.08
N ALA A 406 9.86 15.91 -14.26
CA ALA A 406 10.16 16.91 -15.27
C ALA A 406 8.91 17.75 -15.57
N LEU A 407 9.05 19.08 -15.51
CA LEU A 407 8.02 20.08 -15.83
C LEU A 407 8.34 20.75 -17.17
N PHE A 408 7.39 20.74 -18.09
CA PHE A 408 7.52 21.31 -19.42
C PHE A 408 6.71 22.59 -19.63
#